data_22501b80528f63cdd50edc93833a947b
#
_entry.id   22501b80528f63cdd50edc93833a947b
#
_cell.length_a   1.000
_cell.length_b   1.000
_cell.length_c   1.000
_cell.angle_alpha   90.00
_cell.angle_beta   90.00
_cell.angle_gamma   90.00
#
_symmetry.space_group_name_H-M   'P 1'
#
loop_
_entity.id
_entity.type
_entity.pdbx_description
1 polymer ?
#
loop_
_entity_poly.entity_id
_entity_poly.type
_entity_poly.pdbx_seq_one_letter_code
_entity_poly.pdbx_strand_id
1 'polypeptide(L)'
;MNPFFLFDLDQTLLNFHASEEKALEIISKKYGLAYSKDTYSHFKDYNKSLWLELEKGIISRTDLFRLRFTDFIAQCKGEALGLDPLAINNEFIATMAENGVLMDGALEFVSKLKSTISGCRIYIISNGATVNAKGRINSTGLNAFLDGIFVSEEMGIAKPAKEFFDRVLSSIGAKKEECIVIGDSLISDMAGAKNASIDSVWFMPQAGCNSSIENEMAQYDINYCANTFDELYKILKNWTEQISKRRQN
;
A
#
# COMPACT_ATOMS: atom_id res chain seq x y z
N MET A 1 21.74 15.90 7.71
CA MET A 1 21.06 14.65 8.12
C MET A 1 20.16 14.23 6.99
N ASN A 2 20.13 12.95 6.65
CA ASN A 2 19.26 12.46 5.61
C ASN A 2 17.99 11.90 6.27
N PRO A 3 16.82 12.53 6.13
CA PRO A 3 15.57 11.96 6.61
C PRO A 3 15.16 10.77 5.74
N PHE A 4 14.66 9.70 6.37
CA PHE A 4 14.21 8.50 5.71
C PHE A 4 12.69 8.42 5.82
N PHE A 5 12.01 8.48 4.70
CA PHE A 5 10.55 8.36 4.61
C PHE A 5 10.19 6.95 4.18
N LEU A 6 9.51 6.21 5.06
CA LEU A 6 9.08 4.84 4.84
C LEU A 6 7.59 4.84 4.51
N PHE A 7 7.26 4.85 3.23
CA PHE A 7 5.88 4.90 2.75
C PHE A 7 5.29 3.50 2.58
N ASP A 8 4.10 3.30 3.11
CA ASP A 8 3.23 2.26 2.57
C ASP A 8 2.88 2.56 1.10
N LEU A 9 2.42 1.55 0.38
CA LEU A 9 2.14 1.65 -1.05
C LEU A 9 0.65 1.84 -1.32
N ASP A 10 -0.17 0.88 -0.88
CA ASP A 10 -1.57 0.75 -1.26
C ASP A 10 -2.46 1.69 -0.42
N GLN A 11 -3.32 2.46 -1.08
CA GLN A 11 -4.14 3.52 -0.46
C GLN A 11 -3.32 4.66 0.17
N THR A 12 -2.00 4.65 -0.02
CA THR A 12 -1.09 5.71 0.41
C THR A 12 -0.52 6.47 -0.79
N LEU A 13 0.22 5.81 -1.67
CA LEU A 13 0.73 6.40 -2.93
C LEU A 13 0.03 5.83 -4.17
N LEU A 14 -0.40 4.57 -4.12
CA LEU A 14 -1.19 3.93 -5.18
C LEU A 14 -2.63 3.71 -4.73
N ASN A 15 -3.55 3.98 -5.64
CA ASN A 15 -4.95 3.61 -5.49
C ASN A 15 -5.13 2.14 -5.89
N PHE A 16 -5.05 1.26 -4.88
CA PHE A 16 -5.20 -0.18 -5.07
C PHE A 16 -6.54 -0.53 -5.72
N HIS A 17 -7.64 0.05 -5.21
CA HIS A 17 -8.98 -0.24 -5.70
C HIS A 17 -9.17 0.20 -7.15
N ALA A 18 -8.65 1.34 -7.55
CA ALA A 18 -8.70 1.79 -8.94
C ALA A 18 -7.82 0.92 -9.85
N SER A 19 -6.67 0.44 -9.37
CA SER A 19 -5.81 -0.50 -10.12
C SER A 19 -6.49 -1.85 -10.30
N GLU A 20 -7.14 -2.35 -9.23
CA GLU A 20 -7.91 -3.61 -9.22
C GLU A 20 -9.09 -3.53 -10.20
N GLU A 21 -9.89 -2.48 -10.11
CA GLU A 21 -11.03 -2.25 -10.97
C GLU A 21 -10.63 -2.17 -12.45
N LYS A 22 -9.60 -1.38 -12.75
CA LYS A 22 -9.06 -1.24 -14.11
C LYS A 22 -8.58 -2.57 -14.70
N ALA A 23 -7.91 -3.40 -13.88
CA ALA A 23 -7.47 -4.72 -14.34
C ALA A 23 -8.65 -5.65 -14.63
N LEU A 24 -9.70 -5.64 -13.80
CA LEU A 24 -10.92 -6.41 -14.04
C LEU A 24 -11.67 -5.95 -15.31
N GLU A 25 -11.73 -4.64 -15.57
CA GLU A 25 -12.31 -4.11 -16.81
C GLU A 25 -11.56 -4.60 -18.05
N ILE A 26 -10.22 -4.54 -18.03
CA ILE A 26 -9.37 -4.99 -19.14
C ILE A 26 -9.59 -6.48 -19.42
N ILE A 27 -9.56 -7.31 -18.38
CA ILE A 27 -9.77 -8.76 -18.50
C ILE A 27 -11.16 -9.06 -18.99
N SER A 28 -12.17 -8.42 -18.43
CA SER A 28 -13.56 -8.62 -18.82
C SER A 28 -13.78 -8.30 -20.30
N LYS A 29 -13.21 -7.20 -20.77
CA LYS A 29 -13.26 -6.83 -22.20
C LYS A 29 -12.55 -7.87 -23.08
N LYS A 30 -11.40 -8.38 -22.64
CA LYS A 30 -10.62 -9.38 -23.39
C LYS A 30 -11.38 -10.69 -23.56
N TYR A 31 -12.07 -11.14 -22.52
CA TYR A 31 -12.76 -12.44 -22.50
C TYR A 31 -14.27 -12.35 -22.79
N GLY A 32 -14.80 -11.16 -23.09
CA GLY A 32 -16.23 -10.97 -23.36
C GLY A 32 -17.13 -11.17 -22.12
N LEU A 33 -16.60 -10.93 -20.93
CA LEU A 33 -17.35 -11.02 -19.68
C LEU A 33 -18.24 -9.78 -19.48
N ALA A 34 -19.45 -9.98 -18.93
CA ALA A 34 -20.42 -8.91 -18.69
C ALA A 34 -20.06 -8.11 -17.41
N TYR A 35 -19.01 -7.30 -17.49
CA TYR A 35 -18.55 -6.45 -16.40
C TYR A 35 -19.51 -5.28 -16.15
N SER A 36 -19.68 -4.95 -14.86
CA SER A 36 -20.42 -3.77 -14.39
C SER A 36 -19.86 -3.30 -13.04
N LYS A 37 -20.27 -2.10 -12.59
CA LYS A 37 -19.91 -1.63 -11.23
C LYS A 37 -20.46 -2.56 -10.12
N ASP A 38 -21.60 -3.20 -10.35
CA ASP A 38 -22.19 -4.14 -9.39
C ASP A 38 -21.33 -5.42 -9.29
N THR A 39 -20.85 -5.96 -10.44
CA THR A 39 -19.95 -7.13 -10.43
C THR A 39 -18.62 -6.79 -9.78
N TYR A 40 -18.11 -5.57 -9.93
CA TYR A 40 -16.93 -5.11 -9.20
C TYR A 40 -17.16 -4.99 -7.69
N SER A 41 -18.26 -4.38 -7.29
CA SER A 41 -18.59 -4.25 -5.85
C SER A 41 -18.69 -5.64 -5.19
N HIS A 42 -19.39 -6.57 -5.84
CA HIS A 42 -19.47 -7.96 -5.39
C HIS A 42 -18.10 -8.62 -5.30
N PHE A 43 -17.26 -8.50 -6.34
CA PHE A 43 -15.90 -9.04 -6.34
C PHE A 43 -15.08 -8.51 -5.16
N LYS A 44 -15.12 -7.21 -4.92
CA LYS A 44 -14.38 -6.58 -3.82
C LYS A 44 -14.79 -7.14 -2.45
N ASP A 45 -16.09 -7.26 -2.20
CA ASP A 45 -16.61 -7.75 -0.93
C ASP A 45 -16.30 -9.24 -0.74
N TYR A 46 -16.48 -10.04 -1.79
CA TYR A 46 -16.16 -11.46 -1.77
C TYR A 46 -14.64 -11.71 -1.63
N ASN A 47 -13.81 -11.01 -2.38
CA ASN A 47 -12.34 -11.07 -2.26
C ASN A 47 -11.90 -10.75 -0.82
N LYS A 48 -12.48 -9.70 -0.20
CA LYS A 48 -12.21 -9.36 1.21
C LYS A 48 -12.56 -10.51 2.16
N SER A 49 -13.70 -11.16 1.97
CA SER A 49 -14.09 -12.33 2.80
C SER A 49 -13.10 -13.48 2.66
N LEU A 50 -12.64 -13.77 1.45
CA LEU A 50 -11.67 -14.83 1.18
C LEU A 50 -10.29 -14.54 1.83
N TRP A 51 -9.85 -13.28 1.84
CA TRP A 51 -8.63 -12.89 2.55
C TRP A 51 -8.75 -13.13 4.05
N LEU A 52 -9.89 -12.84 4.67
CA LEU A 52 -10.15 -13.14 6.09
C LEU A 52 -10.14 -14.66 6.38
N GLU A 53 -10.65 -15.48 5.45
CA GLU A 53 -10.59 -16.94 5.57
C GLU A 53 -9.15 -17.47 5.45
N LEU A 54 -8.37 -16.91 4.53
CA LEU A 54 -6.94 -17.22 4.40
C LEU A 54 -6.16 -16.88 5.67
N GLU A 55 -6.40 -15.69 6.25
CA GLU A 55 -5.75 -15.27 7.50
C GLU A 55 -6.09 -16.18 8.68
N LYS A 56 -7.31 -16.75 8.71
CA LYS A 56 -7.74 -17.76 9.68
C LYS A 56 -7.21 -19.16 9.39
N GLY A 57 -6.51 -19.36 8.27
CA GLY A 57 -6.04 -20.69 7.85
C GLY A 57 -7.14 -21.63 7.37
N ILE A 58 -8.36 -21.13 7.05
CA ILE A 58 -9.50 -21.93 6.60
C ILE A 58 -9.29 -22.38 5.15
N ILE A 59 -8.74 -21.51 4.30
CA ILE A 59 -8.43 -21.79 2.90
C ILE A 59 -6.95 -21.55 2.59
N SER A 60 -6.44 -22.17 1.53
CA SER A 60 -5.11 -21.87 0.99
C SER A 60 -5.13 -20.64 0.08
N ARG A 61 -3.95 -20.05 -0.19
CA ARG A 61 -3.81 -18.96 -1.17
C ARG A 61 -4.27 -19.39 -2.57
N THR A 62 -4.00 -20.62 -2.96
CA THR A 62 -4.47 -21.18 -4.24
C THR A 62 -5.99 -21.27 -4.29
N ASP A 63 -6.64 -21.66 -3.18
CA ASP A 63 -8.09 -21.70 -3.11
C ASP A 63 -8.69 -20.30 -3.22
N LEU A 64 -8.13 -19.31 -2.51
CA LEU A 64 -8.54 -17.90 -2.64
C LEU A 64 -8.50 -17.45 -4.11
N PHE A 65 -7.39 -17.68 -4.79
CA PHE A 65 -7.21 -17.27 -6.19
C PHE A 65 -8.18 -17.96 -7.14
N ARG A 66 -8.49 -19.24 -6.89
CA ARG A 66 -9.47 -19.98 -7.66
C ARG A 66 -10.89 -19.49 -7.37
N LEU A 67 -11.26 -19.39 -6.10
CA LEU A 67 -12.61 -19.07 -5.68
C LEU A 67 -13.06 -17.68 -6.13
N ARG A 68 -12.21 -16.65 -5.97
CA ARG A 68 -12.56 -15.29 -6.35
C ARG A 68 -12.84 -15.14 -7.84
N PHE A 69 -12.11 -15.86 -8.71
CA PHE A 69 -12.36 -15.80 -10.15
C PHE A 69 -13.41 -16.81 -10.62
N THR A 70 -13.64 -17.91 -9.92
CA THR A 70 -14.82 -18.75 -10.16
C THR A 70 -16.11 -17.93 -9.96
N ASP A 71 -16.19 -17.22 -8.84
CA ASP A 71 -17.33 -16.35 -8.54
C ASP A 71 -17.41 -15.18 -9.53
N PHE A 72 -16.32 -14.46 -9.79
CA PHE A 72 -16.32 -13.32 -10.71
C PHE A 72 -16.79 -13.71 -12.13
N ILE A 73 -16.33 -14.85 -12.67
CA ILE A 73 -16.75 -15.36 -13.97
C ILE A 73 -18.25 -15.63 -13.96
N ALA A 74 -18.79 -16.24 -12.89
CA ALA A 74 -20.22 -16.51 -12.75
C ALA A 74 -21.04 -15.22 -12.67
N GLN A 75 -20.62 -14.24 -11.86
CA GLN A 75 -21.29 -12.92 -11.77
C GLN A 75 -21.31 -12.19 -13.12
N CYS A 76 -20.27 -12.38 -13.92
CA CYS A 76 -20.17 -11.82 -15.27
C CYS A 76 -20.78 -12.71 -16.36
N LYS A 77 -21.58 -13.73 -16.00
CA LYS A 77 -22.27 -14.67 -16.93
C LYS A 77 -21.30 -15.37 -17.89
N GLY A 78 -20.10 -15.68 -17.42
CA GLY A 78 -19.03 -16.25 -18.22
C GLY A 78 -18.85 -17.76 -18.11
N GLU A 79 -19.75 -18.50 -17.41
CA GLU A 79 -19.60 -19.94 -17.16
C GLU A 79 -19.54 -20.77 -18.44
N ALA A 80 -20.29 -20.36 -19.48
CA ALA A 80 -20.29 -21.04 -20.77
C ALA A 80 -18.98 -20.86 -21.57
N LEU A 81 -18.07 -19.94 -21.14
CA LEU A 81 -16.83 -19.65 -21.84
C LEU A 81 -15.72 -20.67 -21.53
N GLY A 82 -15.91 -21.54 -20.54
CA GLY A 82 -14.93 -22.56 -20.15
C GLY A 82 -13.58 -21.98 -19.68
N LEU A 83 -13.59 -20.79 -19.09
CA LEU A 83 -12.38 -20.11 -18.59
C LEU A 83 -11.81 -20.81 -17.36
N ASP A 84 -10.49 -20.99 -17.30
CA ASP A 84 -9.81 -21.45 -16.09
C ASP A 84 -9.64 -20.29 -15.09
N PRO A 85 -10.27 -20.34 -13.89
CA PRO A 85 -10.19 -19.27 -12.89
C PRO A 85 -8.76 -18.95 -12.44
N LEU A 86 -7.87 -19.93 -12.36
CA LEU A 86 -6.48 -19.69 -11.98
C LEU A 86 -5.69 -19.01 -13.09
N ALA A 87 -5.93 -19.36 -14.36
CA ALA A 87 -5.31 -18.67 -15.49
C ALA A 87 -5.78 -17.20 -15.53
N ILE A 88 -7.07 -16.93 -15.34
CA ILE A 88 -7.62 -15.58 -15.26
C ILE A 88 -7.04 -14.81 -14.07
N ASN A 89 -6.89 -15.44 -12.92
CA ASN A 89 -6.25 -14.83 -11.75
C ASN A 89 -4.79 -14.41 -12.04
N ASN A 90 -4.02 -15.26 -12.68
CA ASN A 90 -2.63 -14.95 -13.01
C ASN A 90 -2.54 -13.78 -14.00
N GLU A 91 -3.43 -13.74 -14.98
CA GLU A 91 -3.52 -12.63 -15.89
C GLU A 91 -3.98 -11.33 -15.20
N PHE A 92 -4.94 -11.43 -14.28
CA PHE A 92 -5.35 -10.30 -13.47
C PHE A 92 -4.19 -9.69 -12.69
N ILE A 93 -3.37 -10.51 -12.03
CA ILE A 93 -2.19 -10.04 -11.30
C ILE A 93 -1.20 -9.33 -12.24
N ALA A 94 -0.94 -9.90 -13.42
CA ALA A 94 -0.07 -9.29 -14.43
C ALA A 94 -0.65 -7.98 -14.97
N THR A 95 -1.93 -7.97 -15.32
CA THR A 95 -2.63 -6.77 -15.82
C THR A 95 -2.64 -5.66 -14.77
N MET A 96 -2.87 -6.00 -13.51
CA MET A 96 -2.83 -5.04 -12.40
C MET A 96 -1.43 -4.45 -12.22
N ALA A 97 -0.38 -5.27 -12.35
CA ALA A 97 1.03 -4.82 -12.26
C ALA A 97 1.38 -3.82 -13.37
N GLU A 98 0.86 -4.01 -14.58
CA GLU A 98 1.09 -3.12 -15.73
C GLU A 98 0.21 -1.86 -15.71
N ASN A 99 -0.87 -1.85 -14.94
CA ASN A 99 -1.89 -0.81 -14.92
C ASN A 99 -2.08 -0.19 -13.53
N GLY A 100 -0.97 0.13 -12.86
CA GLY A 100 -1.02 0.85 -11.58
C GLY A 100 -1.74 2.20 -11.74
N VAL A 101 -2.48 2.59 -10.70
CA VAL A 101 -3.15 3.90 -10.60
C VAL A 101 -2.62 4.62 -9.38
N LEU A 102 -2.17 5.85 -9.55
CA LEU A 102 -1.71 6.70 -8.45
C LEU A 102 -2.90 7.23 -7.63
N MET A 103 -2.64 7.52 -6.36
CA MET A 103 -3.48 8.47 -5.63
C MET A 103 -3.31 9.86 -6.28
N ASP A 104 -4.40 10.63 -6.32
CA ASP A 104 -4.38 11.97 -6.93
C ASP A 104 -3.33 12.87 -6.29
N GLY A 105 -2.37 13.37 -7.08
CA GLY A 105 -1.28 14.22 -6.62
C GLY A 105 -0.07 13.47 -6.02
N ALA A 106 -0.07 12.14 -5.97
CA ALA A 106 1.02 11.38 -5.35
C ALA A 106 2.37 11.56 -6.04
N LEU A 107 2.42 11.61 -7.37
CA LEU A 107 3.66 11.76 -8.13
C LEU A 107 4.27 13.15 -7.92
N GLU A 108 3.45 14.19 -7.99
CA GLU A 108 3.84 15.58 -7.72
C GLU A 108 4.35 15.74 -6.30
N PHE A 109 3.68 15.10 -5.33
CA PHE A 109 4.08 15.11 -3.93
C PHE A 109 5.47 14.48 -3.73
N VAL A 110 5.71 13.27 -4.26
CA VAL A 110 7.02 12.59 -4.12
C VAL A 110 8.13 13.38 -4.82
N SER A 111 7.85 13.93 -6.01
CA SER A 111 8.75 14.81 -6.73
C SER A 111 9.10 16.06 -5.93
N LYS A 112 8.10 16.70 -5.30
CA LYS A 112 8.26 17.86 -4.42
C LYS A 112 9.13 17.54 -3.21
N LEU A 113 8.91 16.37 -2.56
CA LEU A 113 9.78 15.93 -1.45
C LEU A 113 11.24 15.84 -1.87
N LYS A 114 11.52 15.16 -3.00
CA LYS A 114 12.88 14.98 -3.52
C LYS A 114 13.56 16.30 -3.88
N SER A 115 12.82 17.27 -4.43
CA SER A 115 13.37 18.55 -4.87
C SER A 115 13.58 19.57 -3.73
N THR A 116 12.80 19.46 -2.64
CA THR A 116 12.76 20.50 -1.60
C THR A 116 13.37 20.08 -0.27
N ILE A 117 13.40 18.78 0.04
CA ILE A 117 14.00 18.26 1.28
C ILE A 117 15.35 17.62 0.94
N SER A 118 16.41 18.39 1.18
CA SER A 118 17.78 17.97 0.83
C SER A 118 18.17 16.66 1.51
N GLY A 119 18.67 15.71 0.72
CA GLY A 119 19.16 14.43 1.21
C GLY A 119 18.07 13.46 1.68
N CYS A 120 16.79 13.74 1.44
CA CYS A 120 15.72 12.81 1.81
C CYS A 120 15.84 11.50 1.02
N ARG A 121 15.55 10.40 1.69
CA ARG A 121 15.47 9.05 1.13
C ARG A 121 14.04 8.54 1.24
N ILE A 122 13.51 8.01 0.14
CA ILE A 122 12.14 7.53 0.04
C ILE A 122 12.15 6.03 -0.22
N TYR A 123 11.58 5.27 0.69
CA TYR A 123 11.46 3.82 0.59
C TYR A 123 10.00 3.40 0.66
N ILE A 124 9.67 2.35 -0.08
CA ILE A 124 8.37 1.69 0.03
C ILE A 124 8.49 0.50 0.98
N ILE A 125 7.49 0.35 1.85
CA ILE A 125 7.30 -0.77 2.77
C ILE A 125 5.90 -1.36 2.55
N SER A 126 5.78 -2.53 1.93
CA SER A 126 4.48 -3.10 1.52
C SER A 126 4.28 -4.53 1.98
N ASN A 127 3.04 -4.86 2.38
CA ASN A 127 2.62 -6.25 2.66
C ASN A 127 2.09 -7.00 1.42
N GLY A 128 2.19 -6.39 0.23
CA GLY A 128 1.70 -6.97 -1.02
C GLY A 128 2.59 -8.10 -1.58
N ALA A 129 2.19 -8.61 -2.74
CA ALA A 129 3.02 -9.50 -3.55
C ALA A 129 4.05 -8.69 -4.34
N THR A 130 5.28 -9.19 -4.41
CA THR A 130 6.42 -8.48 -5.01
C THR A 130 6.21 -8.09 -6.46
N VAL A 131 5.75 -9.03 -7.29
CA VAL A 131 5.51 -8.79 -8.72
C VAL A 131 4.48 -7.69 -8.91
N ASN A 132 3.40 -7.71 -8.13
CA ASN A 132 2.32 -6.73 -8.22
C ASN A 132 2.78 -5.35 -7.72
N ALA A 133 3.42 -5.27 -6.56
CA ALA A 133 3.90 -4.02 -5.99
C ALA A 133 4.93 -3.34 -6.92
N LYS A 134 5.97 -4.06 -7.31
CA LYS A 134 7.04 -3.53 -8.19
C LYS A 134 6.50 -3.17 -9.59
N GLY A 135 5.60 -3.99 -10.15
CA GLY A 135 4.98 -3.70 -11.45
C GLY A 135 4.18 -2.41 -11.43
N ARG A 136 3.30 -2.23 -10.44
CA ARG A 136 2.50 -1.00 -10.30
C ARG A 136 3.35 0.24 -10.03
N ILE A 137 4.42 0.13 -9.25
CA ILE A 137 5.38 1.21 -9.06
C ILE A 137 6.02 1.61 -10.40
N ASN A 138 6.46 0.64 -11.19
CA ASN A 138 7.11 0.90 -12.47
C ASN A 138 6.14 1.50 -13.49
N SER A 139 4.91 0.97 -13.59
CA SER A 139 3.90 1.44 -14.55
C SER A 139 3.42 2.87 -14.28
N THR A 140 3.57 3.37 -13.05
CA THR A 140 3.18 4.73 -12.66
C THR A 140 4.32 5.76 -12.68
N GLY A 141 5.55 5.32 -12.90
CA GLY A 141 6.71 6.20 -12.87
C GLY A 141 7.22 6.57 -11.46
N LEU A 142 6.61 6.06 -10.39
CA LEU A 142 7.06 6.30 -9.01
C LEU A 142 8.52 5.85 -8.80
N ASN A 143 8.95 4.80 -9.49
CA ASN A 143 10.29 4.23 -9.35
C ASN A 143 11.42 5.25 -9.50
N ALA A 144 11.20 6.32 -10.29
CA ALA A 144 12.19 7.39 -10.50
C ALA A 144 12.52 8.18 -9.22
N PHE A 145 11.68 8.14 -8.20
CA PHE A 145 11.81 8.91 -6.97
C PHE A 145 12.17 8.06 -5.75
N LEU A 146 12.19 6.72 -5.89
CA LEU A 146 12.40 5.80 -4.78
C LEU A 146 13.88 5.43 -4.64
N ASP A 147 14.33 5.32 -3.39
CA ASP A 147 15.67 4.81 -3.05
C ASP A 147 15.66 3.29 -2.81
N GLY A 148 14.48 2.68 -2.63
CA GLY A 148 14.32 1.23 -2.53
C GLY A 148 12.89 0.81 -2.18
N ILE A 149 12.66 -0.50 -2.27
CA ILE A 149 11.34 -1.12 -2.07
C ILE A 149 11.54 -2.36 -1.20
N PHE A 150 10.81 -2.46 -0.10
CA PHE A 150 10.78 -3.61 0.80
C PHE A 150 9.38 -4.23 0.79
N VAL A 151 9.28 -5.46 0.34
CA VAL A 151 8.01 -6.19 0.24
C VAL A 151 8.05 -7.39 1.17
N SER A 152 7.00 -7.59 1.96
CA SER A 152 6.91 -8.65 2.96
C SER A 152 7.15 -10.05 2.38
N GLU A 153 6.70 -10.29 1.15
CA GLU A 153 6.90 -11.57 0.46
C GLU A 153 8.39 -11.89 0.25
N GLU A 154 9.22 -10.90 -0.16
CA GLU A 154 10.67 -11.08 -0.30
C GLU A 154 11.38 -11.16 1.05
N MET A 155 10.87 -10.44 2.04
CA MET A 155 11.48 -10.39 3.37
C MET A 155 11.13 -11.59 4.24
N GLY A 156 10.10 -12.37 3.87
CA GLY A 156 9.59 -13.49 4.66
C GLY A 156 8.94 -13.08 5.98
N ILE A 157 8.66 -11.79 6.16
CA ILE A 157 8.03 -11.20 7.35
C ILE A 157 7.23 -9.96 6.93
N ALA A 158 6.12 -9.68 7.61
CA ALA A 158 5.19 -8.63 7.25
C ALA A 158 5.03 -7.58 8.38
N LYS A 159 4.61 -6.36 8.03
CA LYS A 159 4.07 -5.38 8.98
C LYS A 159 2.83 -5.98 9.67
N PRO A 160 2.59 -5.81 10.96
CA PRO A 160 3.23 -4.89 11.91
C PRO A 160 4.40 -5.50 12.72
N ALA A 161 4.99 -6.63 12.30
CA ALA A 161 6.07 -7.24 13.06
C ALA A 161 7.25 -6.28 13.19
N LYS A 162 7.74 -6.06 14.43
CA LYS A 162 8.91 -5.22 14.71
C LYS A 162 10.11 -5.63 13.87
N GLU A 163 10.33 -6.94 13.72
CA GLU A 163 11.43 -7.50 12.94
C GLU A 163 11.43 -7.05 11.47
N PHE A 164 10.26 -6.81 10.86
CA PHE A 164 10.17 -6.25 9.51
C PHE A 164 10.88 -4.89 9.45
N PHE A 165 10.55 -3.98 10.37
CA PHE A 165 11.16 -2.66 10.44
C PHE A 165 12.64 -2.70 10.82
N ASP A 166 13.03 -3.57 11.75
CA ASP A 166 14.45 -3.77 12.13
C ASP A 166 15.29 -4.18 10.90
N ARG A 167 14.77 -5.09 10.06
CA ARG A 167 15.43 -5.50 8.81
C ARG A 167 15.50 -4.36 7.79
N VAL A 168 14.43 -3.56 7.66
CA VAL A 168 14.44 -2.36 6.79
C VAL A 168 15.50 -1.40 7.25
N LEU A 169 15.50 -1.00 8.53
CA LEU A 169 16.47 -0.07 9.10
C LEU A 169 17.92 -0.53 8.91
N SER A 170 18.18 -1.82 9.17
CA SER A 170 19.50 -2.42 8.98
C SER A 170 19.94 -2.37 7.51
N SER A 171 19.03 -2.66 6.58
CA SER A 171 19.32 -2.70 5.15
C SER A 171 19.66 -1.31 4.58
N ILE A 172 19.02 -0.25 5.11
CA ILE A 172 19.26 1.13 4.65
C ILE A 172 20.30 1.89 5.49
N GLY A 173 20.83 1.26 6.55
CA GLY A 173 21.79 1.87 7.45
C GLY A 173 21.27 3.07 8.24
N ALA A 174 19.95 3.11 8.52
CA ALA A 174 19.30 4.21 9.20
C ALA A 174 19.03 3.90 10.68
N LYS A 175 19.01 4.96 11.50
CA LYS A 175 18.52 4.88 12.87
C LYS A 175 17.03 5.17 12.88
N LYS A 176 16.29 4.61 13.84
CA LYS A 176 14.84 4.81 13.96
C LYS A 176 14.45 6.30 14.12
N GLU A 177 15.29 7.08 14.79
CA GLU A 177 15.09 8.52 15.00
C GLU A 177 15.28 9.35 13.72
N GLU A 178 15.80 8.76 12.65
CA GLU A 178 15.98 9.36 11.32
C GLU A 178 14.86 8.94 10.35
N CYS A 179 13.95 8.07 10.81
CA CYS A 179 12.90 7.47 10.00
C CYS A 179 11.51 7.93 10.47
N ILE A 180 10.60 8.03 9.52
CA ILE A 180 9.17 8.20 9.78
C ILE A 180 8.39 7.28 8.86
N VAL A 181 7.40 6.57 9.42
CA VAL A 181 6.49 5.69 8.69
C VAL A 181 5.27 6.49 8.26
N ILE A 182 4.87 6.35 6.99
CA ILE A 182 3.68 6.98 6.44
C ILE A 182 2.80 5.89 5.84
N GLY A 183 1.56 5.77 6.27
CA GLY A 183 0.63 4.76 5.77
C GLY A 183 -0.81 5.00 6.20
N ASP A 184 -1.75 4.26 5.59
CA ASP A 184 -3.17 4.38 5.85
C ASP A 184 -3.69 3.37 6.89
N SER A 185 -2.94 2.28 7.12
CA SER A 185 -3.40 1.16 7.94
C SER A 185 -3.00 1.28 9.41
N LEU A 186 -4.00 1.36 10.31
CA LEU A 186 -3.76 1.32 11.75
C LEU A 186 -3.11 0.02 12.22
N ILE A 187 -3.53 -1.12 11.64
CA ILE A 187 -3.12 -2.46 12.10
C ILE A 187 -1.79 -2.93 11.51
N SER A 188 -1.34 -2.38 10.40
CA SER A 188 -0.06 -2.74 9.77
C SER A 188 0.99 -1.64 9.90
N ASP A 189 0.67 -0.41 9.49
CA ASP A 189 1.64 0.69 9.43
C ASP A 189 1.82 1.34 10.81
N MET A 190 0.73 1.81 11.40
CA MET A 190 0.80 2.52 12.69
C MET A 190 1.17 1.59 13.83
N ALA A 191 0.55 0.40 13.91
CA ALA A 191 0.97 -0.62 14.88
C ALA A 191 2.44 -1.04 14.68
N GLY A 192 2.88 -1.15 13.44
CA GLY A 192 4.25 -1.49 13.10
C GLY A 192 5.26 -0.40 13.49
N ALA A 193 4.96 0.85 13.22
CA ALA A 193 5.76 2.00 13.64
C ALA A 193 5.88 2.06 15.17
N LYS A 194 4.76 1.89 15.89
CA LYS A 194 4.73 1.77 17.36
C LYS A 194 5.63 0.65 17.86
N ASN A 195 5.48 -0.58 17.30
CA ASN A 195 6.27 -1.73 17.69
C ASN A 195 7.79 -1.52 17.50
N ALA A 196 8.16 -0.77 16.45
CA ALA A 196 9.54 -0.43 16.15
C ALA A 196 10.02 0.86 16.84
N SER A 197 9.15 1.61 17.52
CA SER A 197 9.40 2.93 18.09
C SER A 197 9.94 3.92 17.06
N ILE A 198 9.29 3.99 15.90
CA ILE A 198 9.56 4.92 14.79
C ILE A 198 8.42 5.93 14.75
N ASP A 199 8.74 7.22 14.52
CA ASP A 199 7.72 8.27 14.33
C ASP A 199 6.79 7.89 13.17
N SER A 200 5.50 8.30 13.24
CA SER A 200 4.50 7.91 12.25
C SER A 200 3.57 9.04 11.84
N VAL A 201 3.10 8.96 10.59
CA VAL A 201 2.00 9.76 10.04
C VAL A 201 0.90 8.82 9.57
N TRP A 202 -0.26 8.91 10.17
CA TRP A 202 -1.44 8.23 9.65
C TRP A 202 -2.04 9.06 8.52
N PHE A 203 -1.98 8.53 7.30
CA PHE A 203 -2.46 9.20 6.09
C PHE A 203 -3.84 8.68 5.69
N MET A 204 -4.84 9.57 5.70
CA MET A 204 -6.25 9.22 5.53
C MET A 204 -6.90 10.05 4.40
N PRO A 205 -6.54 9.87 3.13
CA PRO A 205 -7.02 10.74 2.05
C PRO A 205 -8.52 10.67 1.79
N GLN A 206 -9.21 9.68 2.33
CA GLN A 206 -10.66 9.46 2.13
C GLN A 206 -11.50 9.65 3.40
N ALA A 207 -10.87 9.84 4.55
CA ALA A 207 -11.58 10.02 5.82
C ALA A 207 -11.56 11.49 6.24
N GLY A 208 -12.75 12.06 6.48
CA GLY A 208 -12.84 13.33 7.23
C GLY A 208 -12.44 13.11 8.69
N CYS A 209 -11.89 14.13 9.34
CA CYS A 209 -11.57 14.08 10.77
C CYS A 209 -12.84 13.80 11.60
N ASN A 210 -12.90 12.63 12.23
CA ASN A 210 -13.98 12.24 13.15
C ASN A 210 -13.44 12.23 14.58
N SER A 211 -14.32 12.37 15.56
CA SER A 211 -13.99 12.36 17.00
C SER A 211 -13.33 11.05 17.53
N SER A 212 -13.26 10.00 16.71
CA SER A 212 -12.55 8.74 17.02
C SER A 212 -11.04 8.83 16.82
N ILE A 213 -10.54 9.80 16.05
CA ILE A 213 -9.12 9.91 15.66
C ILE A 213 -8.20 10.06 16.87
N GLU A 214 -8.59 10.83 17.87
CA GLU A 214 -7.77 11.04 19.07
C GLU A 214 -7.54 9.73 19.84
N ASN A 215 -8.56 8.88 19.94
CA ASN A 215 -8.45 7.58 20.59
C ASN A 215 -7.53 6.62 19.82
N GLU A 216 -7.63 6.60 18.51
CA GLU A 216 -6.79 5.78 17.63
C GLU A 216 -5.35 6.28 17.65
N MET A 217 -5.12 7.60 17.61
CA MET A 217 -3.79 8.18 17.73
C MET A 217 -3.13 7.80 19.06
N ALA A 218 -3.86 7.87 20.17
CA ALA A 218 -3.34 7.46 21.47
C ALA A 218 -3.09 5.95 21.56
N GLN A 219 -3.99 5.12 21.01
CA GLN A 219 -3.85 3.67 21.02
C GLN A 219 -2.60 3.19 20.26
N TYR A 220 -2.30 3.82 19.13
CA TYR A 220 -1.18 3.43 18.25
C TYR A 220 0.06 4.32 18.38
N ASP A 221 0.11 5.26 19.35
CA ASP A 221 1.20 6.24 19.54
C ASP A 221 1.52 7.02 18.25
N ILE A 222 0.47 7.44 17.52
CA ILE A 222 0.61 8.13 16.25
C ILE A 222 1.05 9.58 16.51
N ASN A 223 2.14 9.99 15.89
CA ASN A 223 2.69 11.34 16.08
C ASN A 223 1.93 12.41 15.28
N TYR A 224 1.48 12.05 14.07
CA TYR A 224 0.84 12.98 13.14
C TYR A 224 -0.27 12.30 12.35
N CYS A 225 -1.25 13.09 11.87
CA CYS A 225 -2.22 12.65 10.87
C CYS A 225 -2.31 13.67 9.74
N ALA A 226 -2.64 13.20 8.53
CA ALA A 226 -2.84 14.02 7.36
C ALA A 226 -3.93 13.43 6.45
N ASN A 227 -4.72 14.31 5.82
CA ASN A 227 -5.78 13.92 4.87
C ASN A 227 -5.43 14.29 3.42
N THR A 228 -4.41 15.13 3.22
CA THR A 228 -3.96 15.58 1.91
C THR A 228 -2.45 15.51 1.79
N PHE A 229 -1.95 15.40 0.57
CA PHE A 229 -0.50 15.45 0.32
C PHE A 229 0.13 16.80 0.70
N ASP A 230 -0.61 17.90 0.67
CA ASP A 230 -0.12 19.21 1.13
C ASP A 230 0.04 19.28 2.65
N GLU A 231 -0.88 18.68 3.41
CA GLU A 231 -0.72 18.53 4.86
C GLU A 231 0.46 17.62 5.20
N LEU A 232 0.53 16.46 4.53
CA LEU A 232 1.61 15.51 4.69
C LEU A 232 2.98 16.14 4.38
N TYR A 233 3.08 16.92 3.30
CA TYR A 233 4.30 17.65 2.97
C TYR A 233 4.73 18.61 4.08
N LYS A 234 3.80 19.40 4.64
CA LYS A 234 4.09 20.32 5.74
C LYS A 234 4.58 19.59 6.99
N ILE A 235 3.95 18.46 7.32
CA ILE A 235 4.36 17.61 8.45
C ILE A 235 5.78 17.09 8.23
N LEU A 236 6.07 16.47 7.09
CA LEU A 236 7.38 15.89 6.80
C LEU A 236 8.49 16.93 6.76
N LYS A 237 8.21 18.13 6.23
CA LYS A 237 9.16 19.25 6.26
C LYS A 237 9.47 19.69 7.69
N ASN A 238 8.45 19.94 8.51
CA ASN A 238 8.61 20.36 9.90
C ASN A 238 9.34 19.27 10.72
N TRP A 239 8.96 18.01 10.55
CA TRP A 239 9.61 16.87 11.19
C TRP A 239 11.10 16.81 10.84
N THR A 240 11.46 17.00 9.57
CA THR A 240 12.86 17.04 9.12
C THR A 240 13.67 18.16 9.79
N GLU A 241 13.08 19.33 9.95
CA GLU A 241 13.70 20.44 10.67
C GLU A 241 13.91 20.12 12.17
N GLN A 242 12.94 19.45 12.79
CA GLN A 242 13.03 19.03 14.21
C GLN A 242 14.14 18.01 14.45
N ILE A 243 14.23 16.96 13.63
CA ILE A 243 15.28 15.94 13.78
C ILE A 243 16.67 16.52 13.52
N SER A 244 16.79 17.52 12.66
CA SER A 244 18.04 18.21 12.42
C SER A 244 18.52 19.01 13.63
N LYS A 245 17.60 19.63 14.37
CA LYS A 245 17.89 20.39 15.60
C LYS A 245 18.26 19.47 16.78
N ARG A 246 17.59 18.29 16.91
CA ARG A 246 17.88 17.32 18.00
C ARG A 246 19.33 16.81 18.01
N ARG A 247 20.07 16.90 16.93
CA ARG A 247 21.49 16.48 16.82
C ARG A 247 22.51 17.60 17.07
N GLN A 248 22.07 18.84 17.11
CA GLN A 248 22.96 19.98 17.38
C GLN A 248 23.10 20.30 18.88
N ASN A 249 22.21 19.70 19.67
CA ASN A 249 22.21 19.72 21.13
C ASN A 249 22.73 18.40 21.71
#